data_84f40a82939ecd79a71f8dc01386f42c
#
_entry.id   84f40a82939ecd79a71f8dc01386f42c
#
_cell.length_a   1.000
_cell.length_b   1.000
_cell.length_c   1.000
_cell.angle_alpha   90.00
_cell.angle_beta   90.00
_cell.angle_gamma   90.00
#
_symmetry.space_group_name_H-M   'P 1'
#
loop_
_entity.id
_entity.type
_entity.pdbx_description
1 polymer ?
#
loop_
_entity_poly.entity_id
_entity_poly.type
_entity_poly.pdbx_seq_one_letter_code
_entity_poly.pdbx_strand_id
1 'polypeptide(L)'
;LEKHAKRAVDDMNPLRALNLFQRISTTDVELLGMDPSRGRPEAFIWQYLPAPPVAIRPSVAQEAASTEDDITNKLGDIIQINTLLSAGLKSGQPVMKIIDMWEFLQVQIAMYIDGNLPGLGRDSAYGKALRGFCQRLKGKQGRFRGNLSGKRVDFSGRTVISPDPN
;
A
#
# COMPACT_ATOMS: atom_id res chain seq x y z
N LEU A 1 -12.85 -2.69 -40.78
CA LEU A 1 -13.38 -2.52 -39.40
C LEU A 1 -12.38 -1.81 -38.46
N GLU A 2 -11.07 -1.95 -38.64
CA GLU A 2 -10.04 -1.32 -37.77
C GLU A 2 -9.94 0.21 -37.91
N LYS A 3 -10.33 0.80 -39.03
CA LYS A 3 -10.20 2.25 -39.27
C LYS A 3 -11.22 3.14 -38.53
N HIS A 4 -12.22 2.57 -37.89
CA HIS A 4 -13.27 3.32 -37.18
C HIS A 4 -13.38 3.08 -35.69
N ALA A 5 -12.53 2.22 -35.11
CA ALA A 5 -12.44 2.08 -33.68
C ALA A 5 -11.70 3.29 -33.09
N LYS A 6 -12.43 4.35 -32.73
CA LYS A 6 -11.90 5.39 -31.86
C LYS A 6 -11.51 4.72 -30.55
N ARG A 7 -10.21 4.75 -30.18
CA ARG A 7 -9.76 4.39 -28.85
C ARG A 7 -10.47 5.30 -27.86
N ALA A 8 -11.47 4.78 -27.18
CA ALA A 8 -12.00 5.43 -25.99
C ALA A 8 -11.04 5.16 -24.84
N VAL A 9 -10.41 6.20 -24.31
CA VAL A 9 -9.71 6.16 -23.06
C VAL A 9 -10.77 6.32 -21.98
N ASP A 10 -10.92 5.31 -21.14
CA ASP A 10 -11.89 5.31 -20.03
C ASP A 10 -11.14 5.04 -18.73
N ASP A 11 -11.42 5.81 -17.71
CA ASP A 11 -10.79 5.66 -16.41
C ASP A 11 -11.36 4.46 -15.66
N MET A 12 -10.48 3.54 -15.28
CA MET A 12 -10.84 2.34 -14.52
C MET A 12 -10.86 2.65 -13.04
N ASN A 13 -12.04 2.89 -12.49
CA ASN A 13 -12.20 3.02 -11.05
C ASN A 13 -12.35 1.65 -10.36
N PRO A 14 -12.13 1.56 -9.02
CA PRO A 14 -12.19 0.29 -8.30
C PRO A 14 -13.53 -0.42 -8.38
N LEU A 15 -14.63 0.31 -8.45
CA LEU A 15 -15.98 -0.27 -8.57
C LEU A 15 -16.20 -0.94 -9.92
N ARG A 16 -15.71 -0.33 -11.00
CA ARG A 16 -15.74 -0.94 -12.34
C ARG A 16 -14.87 -2.19 -12.39
N ALA A 17 -13.69 -2.13 -11.83
CA ALA A 17 -12.79 -3.28 -11.73
C ALA A 17 -13.44 -4.43 -10.95
N LEU A 18 -14.07 -4.14 -9.81
CA LEU A 18 -14.81 -5.12 -9.02
C LEU A 18 -15.91 -5.79 -9.84
N ASN A 19 -16.75 -5.00 -10.53
CA ASN A 19 -17.81 -5.51 -11.37
C ASN A 19 -17.32 -6.37 -12.54
N LEU A 20 -16.17 -6.02 -13.14
CA LEU A 20 -15.55 -6.82 -14.18
C LEU A 20 -15.00 -8.15 -13.62
N PHE A 21 -14.31 -8.11 -12.48
CA PHE A 21 -13.75 -9.31 -11.86
C PHE A 21 -14.83 -10.29 -11.41
N GLN A 22 -15.95 -9.81 -10.91
CA GLN A 22 -17.09 -10.64 -10.53
C GLN A 22 -17.72 -11.38 -11.72
N ARG A 23 -17.57 -10.87 -12.94
CA ARG A 23 -18.11 -11.49 -14.17
C ARG A 23 -17.19 -12.54 -14.78
N ILE A 24 -15.95 -12.68 -14.29
CA ILE A 24 -15.03 -13.71 -14.77
C ILE A 24 -15.59 -15.10 -14.39
N SER A 25 -15.66 -16.00 -15.37
CA SER A 25 -16.18 -17.35 -15.17
C SER A 25 -15.23 -18.16 -14.27
N THR A 26 -15.77 -19.19 -13.59
CA THR A 26 -14.96 -20.08 -12.75
C THR A 26 -13.85 -20.78 -13.53
N THR A 27 -14.15 -21.18 -14.76
CA THR A 27 -13.16 -21.80 -15.66
C THR A 27 -12.02 -20.86 -16.05
N ASP A 28 -12.34 -19.57 -16.29
CA ASP A 28 -11.33 -18.56 -16.60
C ASP A 28 -10.47 -18.23 -15.36
N VAL A 29 -11.05 -18.25 -14.17
CA VAL A 29 -10.30 -18.08 -12.90
C VAL A 29 -9.26 -19.19 -12.73
N GLU A 30 -9.62 -20.44 -13.03
CA GLU A 30 -8.68 -21.58 -13.03
C GLU A 30 -7.57 -21.42 -14.06
N LEU A 31 -7.90 -20.94 -15.27
CA LEU A 31 -6.90 -20.63 -16.31
C LEU A 31 -5.92 -19.52 -15.91
N LEU A 32 -6.36 -18.59 -15.06
CA LEU A 32 -5.49 -17.56 -14.47
C LEU A 32 -4.59 -18.11 -13.34
N GLY A 33 -4.68 -19.41 -13.03
CA GLY A 33 -3.89 -20.04 -11.98
C GLY A 33 -4.40 -19.77 -10.57
N MET A 34 -5.64 -19.34 -10.43
CA MET A 34 -6.29 -19.09 -9.14
C MET A 34 -7.24 -20.23 -8.76
N ASP A 35 -7.44 -20.45 -7.48
CA ASP A 35 -8.42 -21.40 -6.97
C ASP A 35 -9.74 -20.67 -6.69
N PRO A 36 -10.82 -20.94 -7.45
CA PRO A 36 -12.10 -20.24 -7.27
C PRO A 36 -12.73 -20.46 -5.89
N SER A 37 -12.38 -21.56 -5.20
CA SER A 37 -12.87 -21.87 -3.85
C SER A 37 -12.17 -21.06 -2.75
N ARG A 38 -10.93 -20.64 -2.98
CA ARG A 38 -10.08 -19.95 -2.00
C ARG A 38 -9.90 -18.47 -2.26
N GLY A 39 -9.94 -18.07 -3.51
CA GLY A 39 -9.72 -16.66 -3.85
C GLY A 39 -10.01 -16.36 -5.31
N ARG A 40 -11.03 -15.57 -5.55
CA ARG A 40 -11.38 -15.07 -6.87
C ARG A 40 -10.73 -13.70 -7.12
N PRO A 41 -10.61 -13.24 -8.39
CA PRO A 41 -9.99 -11.96 -8.73
C PRO A 41 -10.56 -10.74 -8.01
N GLU A 42 -11.86 -10.74 -7.70
CA GLU A 42 -12.49 -9.66 -6.95
C GLU A 42 -11.93 -9.46 -5.53
N ALA A 43 -11.27 -10.46 -4.95
CA ALA A 43 -10.60 -10.34 -3.65
C ALA A 43 -9.40 -9.39 -3.65
N PHE A 44 -8.84 -9.07 -4.83
CA PHE A 44 -7.79 -8.05 -4.96
C PHE A 44 -8.32 -6.62 -4.80
N ILE A 45 -9.62 -6.41 -4.92
CA ILE A 45 -10.24 -5.10 -4.69
C ILE A 45 -10.62 -5.02 -3.22
N TRP A 46 -9.83 -4.31 -2.46
CA TRP A 46 -10.02 -4.22 -1.01
C TRP A 46 -11.23 -3.36 -0.65
N GLN A 47 -12.09 -3.91 0.18
CA GLN A 47 -13.18 -3.20 0.86
C GLN A 47 -12.80 -2.82 2.29
N TYR A 48 -11.87 -3.55 2.88
CA TYR A 48 -11.35 -3.34 4.22
C TYR A 48 -9.83 -3.21 4.16
N LEU A 49 -9.32 -2.16 4.78
CA LEU A 49 -7.88 -1.92 4.85
C LEU A 49 -7.31 -2.60 6.08
N PRO A 50 -6.30 -3.48 5.94
CA PRO A 50 -5.65 -4.09 7.09
C PRO A 50 -4.85 -3.03 7.86
N ALA A 51 -5.13 -2.88 9.16
CA ALA A 51 -4.38 -2.03 10.07
C ALA A 51 -3.40 -2.89 10.86
N PRO A 52 -2.08 -2.63 10.78
CA PRO A 52 -1.10 -3.39 11.53
C PRO A 52 -1.19 -3.08 13.04
N PRO A 53 -0.82 -4.03 13.91
CA PRO A 53 -0.76 -3.79 15.35
C PRO A 53 0.29 -2.71 15.68
N VAL A 54 0.15 -2.10 16.86
CA VAL A 54 1.01 -0.99 17.32
C VAL A 54 2.49 -1.37 17.34
N ALA A 55 2.81 -2.63 17.61
CA ALA A 55 4.20 -3.12 17.61
C ALA A 55 4.92 -2.98 16.25
N ILE A 56 4.18 -2.99 15.13
CA ILE A 56 4.73 -2.79 13.77
C ILE A 56 4.92 -1.31 13.45
N ARG A 57 4.19 -0.42 14.11
CA ARG A 57 4.20 1.03 13.91
C ARG A 57 4.38 1.80 15.23
N PRO A 58 5.47 1.55 15.98
CA PRO A 58 5.66 2.15 17.30
C PRO A 58 5.86 3.67 17.18
N SER A 59 5.32 4.40 18.14
CA SER A 59 5.58 5.83 18.31
C SER A 59 6.93 6.03 19.01
N VAL A 60 7.68 7.05 18.60
CA VAL A 60 8.95 7.43 19.23
C VAL A 60 8.72 8.70 20.04
N ALA A 61 8.88 8.58 21.35
CA ALA A 61 8.86 9.74 22.25
C ALA A 61 10.18 10.51 22.15
N GLN A 62 10.10 11.81 21.88
CA GLN A 62 11.22 12.76 21.95
C GLN A 62 10.91 13.76 23.07
N GLU A 63 11.95 14.42 23.64
CA GLU A 63 11.82 15.28 24.82
C GLU A 63 10.74 16.35 24.74
N ALA A 64 10.35 16.80 23.53
CA ALA A 64 9.35 17.85 23.32
C ALA A 64 8.11 17.41 22.49
N ALA A 65 8.16 16.25 21.83
CA ALA A 65 7.07 15.78 20.97
C ALA A 65 7.16 14.28 20.74
N SER A 66 6.05 13.61 20.45
CA SER A 66 6.05 12.25 19.94
C SER A 66 6.06 12.28 18.42
N THR A 67 6.91 11.45 17.81
CA THR A 67 6.92 11.25 16.36
C THR A 67 6.22 9.93 16.07
N GLU A 68 5.16 10.01 15.27
CA GLU A 68 4.40 8.85 14.84
C GLU A 68 5.03 8.20 13.60
N ASP A 69 4.80 6.91 13.46
CA ASP A 69 5.23 6.16 12.28
C ASP A 69 4.46 6.61 11.02
N ASP A 70 5.11 6.56 9.85
CA ASP A 70 4.51 6.95 8.57
C ASP A 70 3.22 6.18 8.27
N ILE A 71 3.15 4.90 8.65
CA ILE A 71 1.94 4.07 8.51
C ILE A 71 0.81 4.61 9.38
N THR A 72 1.09 5.04 10.61
CA THR A 72 0.10 5.62 11.51
C THR A 72 -0.44 6.93 10.94
N ASN A 73 0.43 7.80 10.44
CA ASN A 73 0.03 9.06 9.80
C ASN A 73 -0.86 8.79 8.58
N LYS A 74 -0.48 7.85 7.72
CA LYS A 74 -1.28 7.48 6.54
C LYS A 74 -2.62 6.87 6.88
N LEU A 75 -2.70 6.05 7.92
CA LEU A 75 -3.99 5.56 8.43
C LEU A 75 -4.89 6.71 8.90
N GLY A 76 -4.31 7.70 9.58
CA GLY A 76 -5.01 8.93 9.98
C GLY A 76 -5.58 9.68 8.78
N ASP A 77 -4.76 9.92 7.75
CA ASP A 77 -5.17 10.58 6.50
C ASP A 77 -6.33 9.82 5.82
N ILE A 78 -6.21 8.49 5.70
CA ILE A 78 -7.23 7.63 5.10
C ILE A 78 -8.55 7.71 5.88
N ILE A 79 -8.52 7.65 7.21
CA ILE A 79 -9.72 7.75 8.05
C ILE A 79 -10.37 9.12 7.88
N GLN A 80 -9.58 10.19 7.87
CA GLN A 80 -10.09 11.55 7.68
C GLN A 80 -10.81 11.70 6.34
N ILE A 81 -10.18 11.28 5.25
CA ILE A 81 -10.75 11.37 3.90
C ILE A 81 -12.00 10.49 3.78
N ASN A 82 -11.97 9.27 4.32
CA ASN A 82 -13.12 8.36 4.33
C ASN A 82 -14.31 8.95 5.09
N THR A 83 -14.03 9.64 6.20
CA THR A 83 -15.07 10.33 6.98
C THR A 83 -15.67 11.49 6.20
N LEU A 84 -14.84 12.30 5.53
CA LEU A 84 -15.29 13.40 4.67
C LEU A 84 -16.11 12.89 3.48
N LEU A 85 -15.66 11.81 2.84
CA LEU A 85 -16.38 11.17 1.74
C LEU A 85 -17.76 10.64 2.20
N SER A 86 -17.81 9.96 3.35
CA SER A 86 -19.06 9.47 3.93
C SER A 86 -20.03 10.62 4.29
N ALA A 87 -19.51 11.71 4.84
CA ALA A 87 -20.31 12.91 5.13
C ALA A 87 -20.82 13.58 3.85
N GLY A 88 -19.97 13.66 2.81
CA GLY A 88 -20.33 14.19 1.50
C GLY A 88 -21.45 13.40 0.83
N LEU A 89 -21.39 12.07 0.89
CA LEU A 89 -22.45 11.19 0.37
C LEU A 89 -23.77 11.39 1.12
N LYS A 90 -23.73 11.50 2.45
CA LYS A 90 -24.93 11.71 3.28
C LYS A 90 -25.55 13.08 3.08
N SER A 91 -24.75 14.11 2.84
CA SER A 91 -25.21 15.49 2.63
C SER A 91 -25.64 15.79 1.19
N GLY A 92 -25.51 14.83 0.26
CA GLY A 92 -25.88 15.00 -1.13
C GLY A 92 -24.98 16.00 -1.88
N GLN A 93 -23.68 16.00 -1.62
CA GLN A 93 -22.74 16.88 -2.33
C GLN A 93 -22.71 16.59 -3.84
N PRO A 94 -22.28 17.54 -4.68
CA PRO A 94 -22.16 17.35 -6.11
C PRO A 94 -21.28 16.13 -6.44
N VAL A 95 -21.72 15.32 -7.39
CA VAL A 95 -21.07 14.06 -7.78
C VAL A 95 -19.60 14.24 -8.12
N MET A 96 -19.22 15.32 -8.79
CA MET A 96 -17.83 15.61 -9.14
C MET A 96 -16.94 15.72 -7.88
N LYS A 97 -17.40 16.41 -6.82
CA LYS A 97 -16.66 16.51 -5.57
C LYS A 97 -16.52 15.16 -4.86
N ILE A 98 -17.54 14.31 -4.95
CA ILE A 98 -17.50 12.96 -4.38
C ILE A 98 -16.48 12.11 -5.14
N ILE A 99 -16.43 12.20 -6.47
CA ILE A 99 -15.46 11.50 -7.30
C ILE A 99 -14.05 11.97 -6.96
N ASP A 100 -13.78 13.27 -6.88
CA ASP A 100 -12.48 13.82 -6.53
C ASP A 100 -11.99 13.33 -5.15
N MET A 101 -12.88 13.32 -4.15
CA MET A 101 -12.56 12.79 -2.81
C MET A 101 -12.30 11.28 -2.84
N TRP A 102 -13.02 10.53 -3.67
CA TRP A 102 -12.83 9.08 -3.81
C TRP A 102 -11.51 8.76 -4.51
N GLU A 103 -11.15 9.47 -5.57
CA GLU A 103 -9.86 9.36 -6.24
C GLU A 103 -8.71 9.72 -5.29
N PHE A 104 -8.88 10.77 -4.49
CA PHE A 104 -7.89 11.13 -3.48
C PHE A 104 -7.74 10.05 -2.39
N LEU A 105 -8.83 9.43 -1.95
CA LEU A 105 -8.79 8.27 -1.05
C LEU A 105 -8.01 7.12 -1.68
N GLN A 106 -8.23 6.83 -2.96
CA GLN A 106 -7.53 5.79 -3.70
C GLN A 106 -6.01 6.05 -3.75
N VAL A 107 -5.62 7.30 -3.97
CA VAL A 107 -4.20 7.71 -3.94
C VAL A 107 -3.59 7.50 -2.56
N GLN A 108 -4.27 7.87 -1.47
CA GLN A 108 -3.75 7.68 -0.11
C GLN A 108 -3.57 6.19 0.23
N ILE A 109 -4.51 5.34 -0.19
CA ILE A 109 -4.39 3.88 -0.02
C ILE A 109 -3.22 3.32 -0.84
N ALA A 110 -3.04 3.80 -2.07
CA ALA A 110 -1.91 3.40 -2.90
C ALA A 110 -0.56 3.80 -2.25
N MET A 111 -0.47 5.00 -1.69
CA MET A 111 0.72 5.46 -0.95
C MET A 111 0.96 4.69 0.36
N TYR A 112 -0.08 4.22 1.00
CA TYR A 112 0.02 3.35 2.17
C TYR A 112 0.70 2.03 1.84
N ILE A 113 0.44 1.49 0.65
CA ILE A 113 1.08 0.27 0.15
C ILE A 113 2.49 0.57 -0.37
N ASP A 114 2.63 1.53 -1.26
CA ASP A 114 3.91 1.93 -1.87
C ASP A 114 4.09 3.45 -1.84
N GLY A 115 5.00 3.92 -0.99
CA GLY A 115 5.33 5.35 -0.86
C GLY A 115 6.11 5.94 -2.04
N ASN A 116 6.55 5.13 -3.02
CA ASN A 116 7.36 5.57 -4.16
C ASN A 116 6.60 5.45 -5.49
N LEU A 117 5.31 5.72 -5.49
CA LEU A 117 4.52 5.69 -6.72
C LEU A 117 4.99 6.76 -7.71
N PRO A 118 5.20 6.40 -9.01
CA PRO A 118 5.57 7.36 -10.04
C PRO A 118 4.42 8.36 -10.26
N GLY A 119 4.77 9.64 -10.45
CA GLY A 119 3.80 10.71 -10.71
C GLY A 119 3.16 11.34 -9.46
N LEU A 120 3.28 10.72 -8.31
CA LEU A 120 2.92 11.34 -7.04
C LEU A 120 4.16 12.06 -6.50
N GLY A 121 4.05 13.38 -6.33
CA GLY A 121 5.11 14.19 -5.78
C GLY A 121 5.57 13.65 -4.43
N ARG A 122 6.83 13.85 -4.09
CA ARG A 122 7.34 13.60 -2.75
C ARG A 122 6.77 14.66 -1.82
N ASP A 123 5.52 14.50 -1.44
CA ASP A 123 4.83 15.37 -0.49
C ASP A 123 5.32 15.11 0.94
N SER A 124 6.59 15.26 1.11
CA SER A 124 7.12 15.36 2.45
C SER A 124 7.64 16.79 2.61
N ALA A 125 7.01 17.54 3.48
CA ALA A 125 7.51 18.83 3.96
C ALA A 125 8.97 18.75 4.47
N TYR A 126 9.51 17.55 4.60
CA TYR A 126 10.86 17.22 5.07
C TYR A 126 11.74 16.50 4.04
N GLY A 127 11.35 16.38 2.77
CA GLY A 127 12.16 15.76 1.71
C GLY A 127 12.41 14.26 1.87
N LYS A 128 11.84 13.60 2.88
CA LYS A 128 11.95 12.15 3.08
C LYS A 128 10.85 11.43 2.28
N ALA A 129 11.25 10.37 1.55
CA ALA A 129 10.27 9.49 0.91
C ALA A 129 9.43 8.79 1.99
N LEU A 130 8.12 8.74 1.78
CA LEU A 130 7.20 8.02 2.65
C LEU A 130 7.56 6.52 2.69
N ARG A 131 7.59 5.95 3.87
CA ARG A 131 7.92 4.54 4.07
C ARG A 131 6.65 3.70 4.19
N GLY A 132 6.10 3.30 3.03
CA GLY A 132 4.98 2.37 2.95
C GLY A 132 5.40 0.90 3.18
N PHE A 133 4.46 -0.04 3.04
CA PHE A 133 4.74 -1.47 3.23
C PHE A 133 5.77 -2.01 2.25
N CYS A 134 5.70 -1.64 0.98
CA CYS A 134 6.69 -2.07 -0.02
C CYS A 134 8.11 -1.70 0.39
N GLN A 135 8.32 -0.49 0.92
CA GLN A 135 9.64 -0.02 1.36
C GLN A 135 10.15 -0.78 2.59
N ARG A 136 9.25 -1.32 3.41
CA ARG A 136 9.63 -2.15 4.58
C ARG A 136 9.99 -3.58 4.20
N LEU A 137 9.41 -4.10 3.14
CA LEU A 137 9.58 -5.49 2.72
C LEU A 137 10.75 -5.68 1.78
N LYS A 138 10.96 -4.75 0.83
CA LYS A 138 12.00 -4.86 -0.20
C LYS A 138 13.39 -4.41 0.26
N GLY A 139 14.41 -4.90 -0.45
CA GLY A 139 15.79 -4.46 -0.29
C GLY A 139 16.58 -5.26 0.75
N LYS A 140 17.88 -4.91 0.87
CA LYS A 140 18.83 -5.60 1.78
C LYS A 140 18.45 -5.46 3.24
N GLN A 141 17.87 -4.34 3.63
CA GLN A 141 17.44 -4.04 5.00
C GLN A 141 15.94 -4.32 5.22
N GLY A 142 15.25 -4.82 4.19
CA GLY A 142 13.85 -5.19 4.30
C GLY A 142 13.64 -6.46 5.11
N ARG A 143 12.38 -6.77 5.40
CA ARG A 143 12.03 -7.92 6.25
C ARG A 143 12.47 -9.25 5.68
N PHE A 144 12.35 -9.46 4.36
CA PHE A 144 12.74 -10.73 3.75
C PHE A 144 14.25 -10.96 3.79
N ARG A 145 15.05 -10.03 3.31
CA ARG A 145 16.51 -10.19 3.23
C ARG A 145 17.23 -9.86 4.52
N GLY A 146 16.73 -8.92 5.30
CA GLY A 146 17.40 -8.41 6.50
C GLY A 146 16.99 -9.07 7.81
N ASN A 147 15.82 -9.73 7.85
CA ASN A 147 15.29 -10.31 9.08
C ASN A 147 14.85 -11.78 8.97
N LEU A 148 14.51 -12.27 7.78
CA LEU A 148 14.03 -13.65 7.57
C LEU A 148 15.11 -14.54 6.95
N SER A 149 15.69 -14.16 5.82
CA SER A 149 16.76 -14.93 5.15
C SER A 149 18.11 -14.79 5.88
N GLY A 150 18.34 -13.67 6.52
CA GLY A 150 19.48 -13.41 7.37
C GLY A 150 19.05 -12.58 8.58
N LYS A 151 19.54 -12.87 9.76
CA LYS A 151 19.23 -12.18 11.01
C LYS A 151 20.43 -12.15 11.96
N ARG A 152 20.41 -11.20 12.90
CA ARG A 152 21.41 -11.17 13.98
C ARG A 152 21.15 -12.32 14.93
N VAL A 153 22.22 -12.97 15.34
CA VAL A 153 22.17 -14.13 16.24
C VAL A 153 23.05 -13.89 17.45
N ASP A 154 22.69 -14.52 18.58
CA ASP A 154 23.46 -14.56 19.78
C ASP A 154 24.60 -15.62 19.70
N PHE A 155 25.48 -15.67 20.68
CA PHE A 155 26.59 -16.60 20.75
C PHE A 155 27.54 -16.56 19.55
N SER A 156 27.76 -15.38 18.98
CA SER A 156 28.68 -15.13 17.88
C SER A 156 29.83 -14.23 18.33
N GLY A 157 31.02 -14.42 17.76
CA GLY A 157 32.20 -13.63 18.03
C GLY A 157 32.86 -13.11 16.77
N ARG A 158 33.65 -12.07 16.90
CA ARG A 158 34.47 -11.52 15.81
C ARG A 158 35.77 -11.01 16.37
N THR A 159 36.87 -11.39 15.70
CA THR A 159 38.19 -10.90 16.07
C THR A 159 39.02 -10.61 14.82
N VAL A 160 40.14 -9.93 15.04
CA VAL A 160 41.13 -9.70 14.00
C VAL A 160 41.92 -10.98 13.77
N ILE A 161 42.13 -11.38 12.53
CA ILE A 161 43.04 -12.46 12.15
C ILE A 161 44.35 -11.85 11.64
N SER A 162 45.47 -12.38 12.10
CA SER A 162 46.81 -11.99 11.70
C SER A 162 47.59 -13.23 11.22
N PRO A 163 48.66 -13.08 10.39
CA PRO A 163 49.50 -14.17 10.03
C PRO A 163 50.16 -14.80 11.27
N ASP A 164 50.35 -16.12 11.27
CA ASP A 164 51.10 -16.81 12.31
C ASP A 164 52.57 -16.48 12.14
N PRO A 165 53.28 -15.95 13.17
CA PRO A 165 54.66 -15.59 13.08
C PRO A 165 55.64 -16.78 13.26
N ASN A 166 55.15 -18.01 13.54
CA ASN A 166 55.99 -19.20 13.76
C ASN A 166 56.09 -20.08 12.49
#